data_e0fb54c59d46292d60d0205253906d1b
#
_entry.id   e0fb54c59d46292d60d0205253906d1b
#
_cell.length_a   1.000
_cell.length_b   1.000
_cell.length_c   1.000
_cell.angle_alpha   90.00
_cell.angle_beta   90.00
_cell.angle_gamma   90.00
#
_symmetry.space_group_name_H-M   'P 1'
#
loop_
_entity.id
_entity.type
_entity.pdbx_description
1 polymer ?
#
loop_
_entity_poly.entity_id
_entity_poly.type
_entity_poly.pdbx_seq_one_letter_code
_entity_poly.pdbx_strand_id
1 'polypeptide(L)'
;STKENDEKVISKLKNMSDLTWAYIAGWIDGDGYISTLKSKRGYNYRRIGIKLIDREIIEWFADLFHTSVITATEDRREDGYNRKTQYITGVSGLRARYICEQIRPYLIEKTKNAEKFLRSFKDYPIKTVPYMQHTDEEFMAWFTGYCEAEGTFNISKTCKNKINSKGEHYKYMAPPEVKFELVNTNESIIRYCKTRLE
;
A
#
# COMPACT_ATOMS: atom_id res chain seq x y z
N SER A 1 9.35 -29.28 -3.29
CA SER A 1 9.03 -28.82 -1.92
C SER A 1 8.65 -27.35 -1.93
N THR A 2 8.01 -26.87 -0.87
CA THR A 2 7.62 -25.44 -0.75
C THR A 2 8.86 -24.53 -0.85
N LYS A 3 9.98 -24.97 -0.32
CA LYS A 3 11.25 -24.23 -0.34
C LYS A 3 11.79 -24.07 -1.77
N GLU A 4 11.81 -25.13 -2.55
CA GLU A 4 12.25 -25.12 -3.95
C GLU A 4 11.41 -24.20 -4.83
N ASN A 5 10.08 -24.19 -4.61
CA ASN A 5 9.18 -23.26 -5.29
C ASN A 5 9.45 -21.81 -4.90
N ASP A 6 9.71 -21.54 -3.61
CA ASP A 6 10.07 -20.20 -3.15
C ASP A 6 11.37 -19.70 -3.78
N GLU A 7 12.41 -20.55 -3.88
CA GLU A 7 13.68 -20.20 -4.51
C GLU A 7 13.51 -19.87 -6.00
N LYS A 8 12.67 -20.63 -6.72
CA LYS A 8 12.35 -20.37 -8.14
C LYS A 8 11.64 -19.02 -8.32
N VAL A 9 10.67 -18.70 -7.46
CA VAL A 9 9.97 -17.42 -7.51
C VAL A 9 10.92 -16.27 -7.16
N ILE A 10 11.71 -16.40 -6.10
CA ILE A 10 12.69 -15.40 -5.69
C ILE A 10 13.70 -15.11 -6.83
N SER A 11 14.13 -16.15 -7.58
CA SER A 11 15.02 -15.96 -8.74
C SER A 11 14.40 -15.07 -9.82
N LYS A 12 13.10 -15.15 -10.05
CA LYS A 12 12.39 -14.24 -10.97
C LYS A 12 12.30 -12.82 -10.42
N LEU A 13 12.01 -12.69 -9.14
CA LEU A 13 11.87 -11.39 -8.47
C LEU A 13 13.19 -10.61 -8.40
N LYS A 14 14.35 -11.27 -8.50
CA LYS A 14 15.67 -10.61 -8.54
C LYS A 14 15.88 -9.66 -9.73
N ASN A 15 15.11 -9.84 -10.79
CA ASN A 15 15.19 -9.01 -12.00
C ASN A 15 14.30 -7.75 -11.93
N MET A 16 13.58 -7.55 -10.83
CA MET A 16 12.73 -6.36 -10.66
C MET A 16 13.60 -5.12 -10.34
N SER A 17 13.21 -4.00 -10.92
CA SER A 17 13.91 -2.72 -10.71
C SER A 17 13.63 -2.14 -9.31
N ASP A 18 14.53 -1.29 -8.84
CA ASP A 18 14.37 -0.55 -7.59
C ASP A 18 13.10 0.31 -7.58
N LEU A 19 12.77 0.92 -8.73
CA LEU A 19 11.53 1.69 -8.87
C LEU A 19 10.27 0.82 -8.69
N THR A 20 10.30 -0.42 -9.18
CA THR A 20 9.19 -1.35 -8.95
C THR A 20 9.06 -1.70 -7.46
N TRP A 21 10.18 -1.90 -6.77
CA TRP A 21 10.17 -2.16 -5.32
C TRP A 21 9.70 -0.95 -4.52
N ALA A 22 10.09 0.25 -4.93
CA ALA A 22 9.61 1.49 -4.33
C ALA A 22 8.09 1.66 -4.51
N TYR A 23 7.56 1.39 -5.71
CA TYR A 23 6.12 1.41 -5.98
C TYR A 23 5.34 0.40 -5.12
N ILE A 24 5.85 -0.84 -4.99
CA ILE A 24 5.26 -1.86 -4.12
C ILE A 24 5.30 -1.42 -2.66
N ALA A 25 6.40 -0.79 -2.22
CA ALA A 25 6.52 -0.27 -0.86
C ALA A 25 5.46 0.81 -0.57
N GLY A 26 5.14 1.68 -1.55
CA GLY A 26 4.05 2.65 -1.44
C GLY A 26 2.69 1.98 -1.20
N TRP A 27 2.36 0.96 -1.96
CA TRP A 27 1.15 0.14 -1.73
C TRP A 27 1.13 -0.52 -0.35
N ILE A 28 2.28 -1.07 0.07
CA ILE A 28 2.38 -1.71 1.40
C ILE A 28 2.24 -0.69 2.51
N ASP A 29 2.80 0.51 2.38
CA ASP A 29 2.64 1.59 3.36
C ASP A 29 1.19 2.08 3.46
N GLY A 30 0.45 2.12 2.35
CA GLY A 30 -0.99 2.40 2.36
C GLY A 30 -1.78 1.19 2.90
N ASP A 31 -2.30 0.38 2.02
CA ASP A 31 -3.25 -0.69 2.31
C ASP A 31 -2.63 -2.06 2.64
N GLY A 32 -1.30 -2.17 2.60
CA GLY A 32 -0.61 -3.42 2.89
C GLY A 32 -0.46 -3.72 4.38
N TYR A 33 -0.04 -4.94 4.69
CA TYR A 33 0.34 -5.35 6.04
C TYR A 33 1.63 -6.17 6.05
N ILE A 34 2.42 -5.96 7.10
CA ILE A 34 3.60 -6.76 7.45
C ILE A 34 3.36 -7.28 8.85
N SER A 35 3.14 -8.59 8.99
CA SER A 35 2.73 -9.18 10.26
C SER A 35 3.61 -10.33 10.71
N THR A 36 3.84 -10.37 12.02
CA THR A 36 4.43 -11.51 12.72
C THR A 36 3.46 -11.90 13.83
N LEU A 37 2.69 -12.95 13.60
CA LEU A 37 1.71 -13.46 14.56
C LEU A 37 2.23 -14.74 15.18
N LYS A 38 2.00 -14.90 16.49
CA LYS A 38 2.19 -16.19 17.17
C LYS A 38 0.89 -16.96 17.15
N SER A 39 0.91 -18.17 16.62
CA SER A 39 -0.22 -19.08 16.77
C SER A 39 -0.42 -19.49 18.22
N LYS A 40 -1.61 -19.98 18.57
CA LYS A 40 -1.88 -20.59 19.87
C LYS A 40 -0.93 -21.76 20.21
N ARG A 41 -0.33 -22.39 19.19
CA ARG A 41 0.66 -23.48 19.31
C ARG A 41 2.12 -22.97 19.33
N GLY A 42 2.36 -21.65 19.45
CA GLY A 42 3.70 -21.06 19.53
C GLY A 42 4.43 -20.86 18.19
N TYR A 43 3.84 -21.22 17.06
CA TYR A 43 4.45 -20.98 15.74
C TYR A 43 4.34 -19.51 15.33
N ASN A 44 5.43 -18.97 14.79
CA ASN A 44 5.42 -17.64 14.21
C ASN A 44 4.92 -17.66 12.79
N TYR A 45 3.75 -17.07 12.55
CA TYR A 45 3.26 -16.78 11.20
C TYR A 45 3.82 -15.44 10.74
N ARG A 46 4.61 -15.47 9.68
CA ARG A 46 5.22 -14.31 9.06
C ARG A 46 4.59 -14.12 7.70
N ARG A 47 3.91 -13.00 7.51
CA ARG A 47 3.17 -12.75 6.27
C ARG A 47 3.25 -11.29 5.86
N ILE A 48 3.42 -11.05 4.56
CA ILE A 48 3.25 -9.76 3.89
C ILE A 48 2.11 -9.91 2.90
N GLY A 49 1.24 -8.93 2.84
CA GLY A 49 0.14 -8.97 1.89
C GLY A 49 -0.65 -7.67 1.85
N ILE A 50 -1.68 -7.69 1.02
CA ILE A 50 -2.60 -6.58 0.78
C ILE A 50 -4.02 -7.10 0.85
N LYS A 51 -4.93 -6.24 1.35
CA LYS A 51 -6.35 -6.53 1.45
C LYS A 51 -7.15 -5.35 0.93
N LEU A 52 -7.85 -5.51 -0.19
CA LEU A 52 -8.61 -4.47 -0.88
C LEU A 52 -9.99 -4.95 -1.32
N ILE A 53 -10.84 -4.01 -1.68
CA ILE A 53 -12.10 -4.27 -2.39
C ILE A 53 -11.88 -4.39 -3.91
N ASP A 54 -10.80 -3.84 -4.43
CA ASP A 54 -10.44 -3.93 -5.84
C ASP A 54 -9.74 -5.25 -6.12
N ARG A 55 -10.43 -6.10 -6.89
CA ARG A 55 -9.96 -7.43 -7.22
C ARG A 55 -8.80 -7.41 -8.22
N GLU A 56 -8.84 -6.52 -9.19
CA GLU A 56 -7.83 -6.47 -10.27
C GLU A 56 -6.45 -6.16 -9.71
N ILE A 57 -6.36 -5.22 -8.77
CA ILE A 57 -5.11 -4.88 -8.10
C ILE A 57 -4.60 -6.05 -7.25
N ILE A 58 -5.49 -6.74 -6.55
CA ILE A 58 -5.11 -7.94 -5.77
C ILE A 58 -4.63 -9.07 -6.68
N GLU A 59 -5.26 -9.27 -7.85
CA GLU A 59 -4.82 -10.25 -8.85
C GLU A 59 -3.44 -9.90 -9.39
N TRP A 60 -3.18 -8.62 -9.69
CA TRP A 60 -1.85 -8.15 -10.10
C TRP A 60 -0.76 -8.48 -9.07
N PHE A 61 -1.00 -8.21 -7.78
CA PHE A 61 -0.08 -8.59 -6.71
C PHE A 61 0.07 -10.11 -6.57
N ALA A 62 -1.02 -10.86 -6.74
CA ALA A 62 -0.99 -12.31 -6.65
C ALA A 62 -0.14 -12.91 -7.77
N ASP A 63 -0.28 -12.41 -8.99
CA ASP A 63 0.52 -12.82 -10.13
C ASP A 63 1.99 -12.46 -9.95
N LEU A 64 2.27 -11.22 -9.54
CA LEU A 64 3.63 -10.73 -9.30
C LEU A 64 4.37 -11.59 -8.28
N PHE A 65 3.72 -11.94 -7.18
CA PHE A 65 4.33 -12.72 -6.11
C PHE A 65 4.09 -14.23 -6.25
N HIS A 66 3.50 -14.68 -7.35
CA HIS A 66 3.15 -16.09 -7.61
C HIS A 66 2.40 -16.72 -6.43
N THR A 67 1.32 -16.09 -6.02
CA THR A 67 0.45 -16.55 -4.95
C THR A 67 -1.00 -16.52 -5.40
N SER A 68 -1.93 -16.91 -4.53
CA SER A 68 -3.37 -16.94 -4.83
C SER A 68 -4.09 -15.74 -4.22
N VAL A 69 -5.21 -15.39 -4.85
CA VAL A 69 -6.20 -14.48 -4.29
C VAL A 69 -7.15 -15.27 -3.39
N ILE A 70 -7.41 -14.74 -2.22
CA ILE A 70 -8.40 -15.29 -1.28
C ILE A 70 -9.52 -14.26 -1.17
N THR A 71 -10.75 -14.67 -1.41
CA THR A 71 -11.92 -13.87 -1.06
C THR A 71 -12.05 -13.87 0.46
N ALA A 72 -11.95 -12.71 1.09
CA ALA A 72 -12.25 -12.60 2.50
C ALA A 72 -13.74 -12.85 2.70
N THR A 73 -14.08 -13.72 3.64
CA THR A 73 -15.46 -13.90 4.06
C THR A 73 -16.07 -12.57 4.42
N GLU A 74 -17.25 -12.30 3.90
CA GLU A 74 -18.04 -11.12 4.25
C GLU A 74 -18.10 -10.99 5.77
N ASP A 75 -17.76 -9.80 6.25
CA ASP A 75 -17.93 -9.49 7.65
C ASP A 75 -19.45 -9.32 7.90
N ARG A 76 -20.08 -10.41 8.34
CA ARG A 76 -21.53 -10.49 8.59
C ARG A 76 -21.92 -9.88 9.92
N ARG A 77 -21.26 -8.80 10.36
CA ARG A 77 -21.74 -8.08 11.53
C ARG A 77 -23.10 -7.50 11.23
N GLU A 78 -24.07 -7.76 12.11
CA GLU A 78 -25.45 -7.22 12.04
C GLU A 78 -25.52 -5.74 12.47
N ASP A 79 -24.60 -4.92 11.94
CA ASP A 79 -24.52 -3.49 12.26
C ASP A 79 -25.19 -2.59 11.21
N GLY A 80 -25.89 -3.18 10.24
CA GLY A 80 -26.62 -2.45 9.19
C GLY A 80 -25.74 -1.88 8.08
N TYR A 81 -24.42 -2.07 8.10
CA TYR A 81 -23.53 -1.59 7.05
C TYR A 81 -23.41 -2.62 5.92
N ASN A 82 -23.69 -2.17 4.69
CA ASN A 82 -23.47 -2.97 3.48
C ASN A 82 -21.99 -2.92 3.08
N ARG A 83 -21.18 -3.88 3.58
CA ARG A 83 -19.75 -3.95 3.30
C ARG A 83 -19.48 -4.63 1.97
N LYS A 84 -18.59 -4.01 1.18
CA LYS A 84 -18.13 -4.61 -0.08
C LYS A 84 -17.25 -5.84 0.21
N THR A 85 -17.34 -6.83 -0.67
CA THR A 85 -16.44 -7.99 -0.66
C THR A 85 -14.99 -7.54 -0.71
N GLN A 86 -14.15 -8.11 0.13
CA GLN A 86 -12.73 -7.84 0.18
C GLN A 86 -11.94 -9.03 -0.35
N TYR A 87 -10.89 -8.73 -1.08
CA TYR A 87 -9.94 -9.70 -1.60
C TYR A 87 -8.60 -9.55 -0.87
N ILE A 88 -7.92 -10.66 -0.66
CA ILE A 88 -6.64 -10.70 0.05
C ILE A 88 -5.66 -11.50 -0.77
N THR A 89 -4.46 -10.97 -0.91
CA THR A 89 -3.31 -11.76 -1.35
C THR A 89 -2.16 -11.57 -0.38
N GLY A 90 -1.22 -12.53 -0.35
CA GLY A 90 -0.04 -12.39 0.48
C GLY A 90 0.80 -13.65 0.50
N VAL A 91 2.03 -13.46 0.89
CA VAL A 91 3.07 -14.46 0.93
C VAL A 91 3.60 -14.67 2.35
N SER A 92 4.16 -15.84 2.59
CA SER A 92 4.78 -16.23 3.87
C SER A 92 6.15 -16.88 3.63
N GLY A 93 6.86 -17.18 4.70
CA GLY A 93 8.14 -17.92 4.63
C GLY A 93 9.26 -17.14 3.96
N LEU A 94 10.06 -17.82 3.13
CA LEU A 94 11.23 -17.25 2.47
C LEU A 94 10.87 -16.17 1.46
N ARG A 95 9.77 -16.33 0.72
CA ARG A 95 9.28 -15.28 -0.20
C ARG A 95 8.93 -13.99 0.52
N ALA A 96 8.19 -14.09 1.63
CA ALA A 96 7.85 -12.92 2.41
C ALA A 96 9.10 -12.23 2.99
N ARG A 97 10.10 -13.01 3.43
CA ARG A 97 11.38 -12.47 3.85
C ARG A 97 12.06 -11.70 2.72
N TYR A 98 12.21 -12.31 1.56
CA TYR A 98 12.86 -11.68 0.40
C TYR A 98 12.16 -10.38 0.00
N ILE A 99 10.83 -10.41 -0.16
CA ILE A 99 10.04 -9.22 -0.52
C ILE A 99 10.22 -8.13 0.53
N CYS A 100 10.18 -8.48 1.83
CA CYS A 100 10.39 -7.52 2.92
C CYS A 100 11.78 -6.87 2.85
N GLU A 101 12.81 -7.64 2.54
CA GLU A 101 14.19 -7.15 2.35
C GLU A 101 14.27 -6.14 1.20
N GLN A 102 13.55 -6.39 0.09
CA GLN A 102 13.55 -5.51 -1.08
C GLN A 102 12.76 -4.22 -0.85
N ILE A 103 11.57 -4.28 -0.26
CA ILE A 103 10.74 -3.08 -0.04
C ILE A 103 11.20 -2.24 1.14
N ARG A 104 11.91 -2.81 2.11
CA ARG A 104 12.31 -2.13 3.36
C ARG A 104 13.02 -0.79 3.15
N PRO A 105 13.97 -0.63 2.19
CA PRO A 105 14.63 0.65 1.94
C PRO A 105 13.66 1.78 1.58
N TYR A 106 12.50 1.44 1.00
CA TYR A 106 11.52 2.37 0.47
C TYR A 106 10.32 2.61 1.41
N LEU A 107 10.16 1.79 2.46
CA LEU A 107 9.06 1.96 3.42
C LEU A 107 9.26 3.21 4.28
N ILE A 108 8.22 3.97 4.44
CA ILE A 108 8.17 5.18 5.28
C ILE A 108 7.38 4.88 6.56
N GLU A 109 6.13 4.46 6.43
CA GLU A 109 5.24 4.23 7.56
C GLU A 109 5.51 2.89 8.26
N LYS A 110 5.63 1.82 7.48
CA LYS A 110 5.75 0.46 8.01
C LYS A 110 7.19 -0.03 8.19
N THR A 111 8.17 0.88 8.19
CA THR A 111 9.60 0.53 8.40
C THR A 111 9.83 -0.26 9.68
N LYS A 112 9.26 0.19 10.81
CA LYS A 112 9.38 -0.53 12.11
C LYS A 112 8.78 -1.93 12.05
N ASN A 113 7.68 -2.08 11.33
CA ASN A 113 7.02 -3.37 11.14
C ASN A 113 7.91 -4.32 10.32
N ALA A 114 8.52 -3.81 9.24
CA ALA A 114 9.47 -4.56 8.41
C ALA A 114 10.70 -4.99 9.21
N GLU A 115 11.28 -4.11 10.01
CA GLU A 115 12.41 -4.45 10.86
C GLU A 115 12.06 -5.53 11.89
N LYS A 116 10.93 -5.41 12.58
CA LYS A 116 10.46 -6.43 13.51
C LYS A 116 10.23 -7.76 12.82
N PHE A 117 9.64 -7.72 11.62
CA PHE A 117 9.40 -8.89 10.79
C PHE A 117 10.71 -9.59 10.40
N LEU A 118 11.67 -8.85 9.87
CA LEU A 118 12.97 -9.40 9.45
C LEU A 118 13.76 -9.97 10.63
N ARG A 119 13.82 -9.27 11.76
CA ARG A 119 14.46 -9.76 13.01
C ARG A 119 13.82 -11.03 13.55
N SER A 120 12.61 -11.35 13.17
CA SER A 120 11.94 -12.60 13.58
C SER A 120 12.52 -13.87 12.92
N PHE A 121 13.35 -13.71 11.88
CA PHE A 121 14.08 -14.82 11.26
C PHE A 121 15.42 -15.00 11.97
N LYS A 122 15.73 -16.26 12.40
CA LYS A 122 16.91 -16.56 13.24
C LYS A 122 18.23 -16.12 12.63
N ASP A 123 18.36 -16.25 11.29
CA ASP A 123 19.61 -16.03 10.55
C ASP A 123 19.62 -14.67 9.82
N TYR A 124 18.79 -13.72 10.26
CA TYR A 124 18.76 -12.40 9.62
C TYR A 124 19.89 -11.53 10.15
N PRO A 125 20.87 -11.14 9.33
CA PRO A 125 21.90 -10.21 9.75
C PRO A 125 21.25 -8.83 10.00
N ILE A 126 21.47 -8.27 11.19
CA ILE A 126 21.00 -6.93 11.52
C ILE A 126 21.81 -5.92 10.70
N LYS A 127 21.31 -5.58 9.52
CA LYS A 127 21.87 -4.47 8.74
C LYS A 127 21.10 -3.20 9.09
N THR A 128 21.83 -2.18 9.54
CA THR A 128 21.29 -0.82 9.64
C THR A 128 21.14 -0.29 8.21
N VAL A 129 19.90 -0.15 7.74
CA VAL A 129 19.64 0.54 6.47
C VAL A 129 19.36 2.00 6.82
N PRO A 130 19.98 2.97 6.12
CA PRO A 130 19.69 4.38 6.33
C PRO A 130 18.18 4.64 6.17
N TYR A 131 17.65 5.45 7.06
CA TYR A 131 16.25 5.87 7.02
C TYR A 131 16.03 6.86 5.86
N MET A 132 14.99 6.64 5.05
CA MET A 132 14.41 7.60 4.10
C MET A 132 15.42 8.38 3.23
N GLN A 133 16.23 7.69 2.44
CA GLN A 133 17.05 8.32 1.40
C GLN A 133 16.56 7.88 0.02
N HIS A 134 15.32 8.24 -0.33
CA HIS A 134 14.82 8.03 -1.68
C HIS A 134 15.47 9.03 -2.64
N THR A 135 15.91 8.57 -3.81
CA THR A 135 16.09 9.47 -4.96
C THR A 135 14.73 10.07 -5.35
N ASP A 136 14.72 11.04 -6.25
CA ASP A 136 13.44 11.63 -6.68
C ASP A 136 12.59 10.63 -7.46
N GLU A 137 13.22 9.78 -8.27
CA GLU A 137 12.53 8.72 -9.00
C GLU A 137 11.94 7.66 -8.04
N GLU A 138 12.70 7.24 -7.04
CA GLU A 138 12.24 6.27 -6.04
C GLU A 138 11.09 6.85 -5.21
N PHE A 139 11.19 8.14 -4.83
CA PHE A 139 10.11 8.82 -4.14
C PHE A 139 8.85 8.87 -5.02
N MET A 140 8.97 9.26 -6.28
CA MET A 140 7.82 9.31 -7.20
C MET A 140 7.20 7.94 -7.42
N ALA A 141 8.00 6.88 -7.52
CA ALA A 141 7.49 5.52 -7.63
C ALA A 141 6.75 5.09 -6.35
N TRP A 142 7.34 5.32 -5.18
CA TRP A 142 6.69 5.06 -3.89
C TRP A 142 5.41 5.89 -3.73
N PHE A 143 5.47 7.18 -4.04
CA PHE A 143 4.33 8.11 -3.91
C PHE A 143 3.17 7.71 -4.82
N THR A 144 3.45 7.23 -6.04
CA THR A 144 2.42 6.70 -6.95
C THR A 144 1.70 5.52 -6.31
N GLY A 145 2.42 4.51 -5.84
CA GLY A 145 1.80 3.36 -5.17
C GLY A 145 1.03 3.75 -3.90
N TYR A 146 1.54 4.70 -3.13
CA TYR A 146 0.88 5.20 -1.93
C TYR A 146 -0.41 5.98 -2.26
N CYS A 147 -0.40 6.81 -3.31
CA CYS A 147 -1.58 7.54 -3.77
C CYS A 147 -2.66 6.61 -4.35
N GLU A 148 -2.28 5.54 -5.01
CA GLU A 148 -3.24 4.53 -5.50
C GLU A 148 -3.90 3.78 -4.34
N ALA A 149 -3.20 3.60 -3.22
CA ALA A 149 -3.74 2.98 -2.02
C ALA A 149 -4.64 3.95 -1.21
N GLU A 150 -4.17 5.15 -0.91
CA GLU A 150 -4.77 6.08 0.06
C GLU A 150 -5.35 7.35 -0.57
N GLY A 151 -5.04 7.61 -1.85
CA GLY A 151 -5.45 8.83 -2.54
C GLY A 151 -6.90 8.80 -3.02
N THR A 152 -7.51 9.98 -3.09
CA THR A 152 -8.86 10.15 -3.61
C THR A 152 -8.88 11.25 -4.67
N PHE A 153 -9.41 10.91 -5.85
CA PHE A 153 -9.69 11.87 -6.90
C PHE A 153 -11.18 12.24 -6.88
N ASN A 154 -11.47 13.52 -6.72
CA ASN A 154 -12.81 14.04 -6.73
C ASN A 154 -13.02 15.03 -7.88
N ILE A 155 -14.13 14.89 -8.58
CA ILE A 155 -14.59 15.89 -9.55
C ILE A 155 -15.86 16.52 -8.96
N SER A 156 -15.75 17.75 -8.47
CA SER A 156 -16.89 18.46 -7.93
C SER A 156 -17.52 19.38 -8.97
N LYS A 157 -18.84 19.31 -9.09
CA LYS A 157 -19.64 20.26 -9.86
C LYS A 157 -20.41 21.13 -8.87
N THR A 158 -20.02 22.38 -8.76
CA THR A 158 -20.64 23.29 -7.80
C THR A 158 -21.59 24.24 -8.52
N CYS A 159 -22.82 24.25 -8.10
CA CYS A 159 -23.78 25.29 -8.51
C CYS A 159 -23.58 26.52 -7.61
N LYS A 160 -23.13 27.61 -8.21
CA LYS A 160 -22.91 28.87 -7.48
C LYS A 160 -24.04 29.87 -7.73
N ASN A 161 -24.46 30.55 -6.70
CA ASN A 161 -25.39 31.66 -6.83
C ASN A 161 -24.59 32.94 -7.12
N LYS A 162 -25.00 33.69 -8.11
CA LYS A 162 -24.44 35.03 -8.40
C LYS A 162 -25.55 36.04 -8.51
N ILE A 163 -25.15 37.29 -8.33
CA ILE A 163 -26.04 38.45 -8.54
C ILE A 163 -25.47 39.17 -9.79
N ASN A 164 -26.31 39.42 -10.78
CA ASN A 164 -25.92 40.18 -11.96
C ASN A 164 -25.88 41.67 -11.68
N SER A 165 -25.46 42.50 -12.66
CA SER A 165 -25.41 43.96 -12.54
C SER A 165 -26.75 44.63 -12.34
N LYS A 166 -27.87 43.92 -12.54
CA LYS A 166 -29.24 44.39 -12.29
C LYS A 166 -29.80 43.96 -10.93
N GLY A 167 -28.99 43.30 -10.10
CA GLY A 167 -29.42 42.80 -8.78
C GLY A 167 -30.22 41.47 -8.81
N GLU A 168 -30.31 40.80 -9.96
CA GLU A 168 -31.04 39.56 -10.11
C GLU A 168 -30.18 38.35 -9.70
N HIS A 169 -30.73 37.47 -8.89
CA HIS A 169 -30.08 36.22 -8.49
C HIS A 169 -30.20 35.16 -9.60
N TYR A 170 -29.09 34.57 -9.98
CA TYR A 170 -29.06 33.45 -10.90
C TYR A 170 -28.08 32.35 -10.45
N LYS A 171 -28.41 31.13 -10.84
CA LYS A 171 -27.55 29.97 -10.61
C LYS A 171 -26.75 29.67 -11.85
N TYR A 172 -25.47 29.44 -11.70
CA TYR A 172 -24.65 28.94 -12.80
C TYR A 172 -23.81 27.74 -12.33
N MET A 173 -23.57 26.83 -13.25
CA MET A 173 -22.65 25.72 -13.00
C MET A 173 -21.22 26.24 -13.13
N ALA A 174 -20.46 26.21 -12.02
CA ALA A 174 -19.03 26.49 -12.09
C ALA A 174 -18.34 25.40 -12.92
N PRO A 175 -17.19 25.71 -13.56
CA PRO A 175 -16.37 24.69 -14.18
C PRO A 175 -16.10 23.56 -13.18
N PRO A 176 -16.04 22.29 -13.65
CA PRO A 176 -15.69 21.17 -12.78
C PRO A 176 -14.33 21.41 -12.15
N GLU A 177 -14.28 21.23 -10.85
CA GLU A 177 -13.01 21.27 -10.09
C GLU A 177 -12.54 19.83 -9.89
N VAL A 178 -11.33 19.52 -10.39
CA VAL A 178 -10.66 18.26 -10.13
C VAL A 178 -9.80 18.43 -8.89
N LYS A 179 -10.02 17.61 -7.88
CA LYS A 179 -9.32 17.66 -6.62
C LYS A 179 -8.71 16.30 -6.32
N PHE A 180 -7.41 16.30 -6.06
CA PHE A 180 -6.72 15.17 -5.48
C PHE A 180 -6.53 15.42 -3.99
N GLU A 181 -6.90 14.44 -3.17
CA GLU A 181 -6.74 14.48 -1.71
C GLU A 181 -5.99 13.25 -1.24
N LEU A 182 -4.97 13.47 -0.43
CA LEU A 182 -4.27 12.45 0.31
C LEU A 182 -4.55 12.68 1.81
N VAL A 183 -5.19 11.71 2.44
CA VAL A 183 -5.55 11.79 3.86
C VAL A 183 -4.90 10.63 4.61
N ASN A 184 -4.13 10.95 5.64
CA ASN A 184 -3.56 9.95 6.53
C ASN A 184 -3.55 10.48 7.97
N THR A 185 -3.71 9.60 8.94
CA THR A 185 -3.62 9.91 10.38
C THR A 185 -2.17 10.15 10.83
N ASN A 186 -1.19 9.70 10.05
CA ASN A 186 0.23 9.92 10.31
C ASN A 186 0.70 11.24 9.68
N GLU A 187 0.75 12.29 10.49
CA GLU A 187 1.18 13.62 10.06
C GLU A 187 2.58 13.63 9.43
N SER A 188 3.49 12.77 9.91
CA SER A 188 4.87 12.71 9.41
C SER A 188 4.93 12.33 7.94
N ILE A 189 4.07 11.43 7.49
CA ILE A 189 4.01 11.00 6.08
C ILE A 189 3.49 12.13 5.18
N ILE A 190 2.46 12.83 5.63
CA ILE A 190 1.89 13.97 4.90
C ILE A 190 2.92 15.10 4.77
N ARG A 191 3.64 15.42 5.85
CA ARG A 191 4.73 16.40 5.83
C ARG A 191 5.87 15.99 4.90
N TYR A 192 6.26 14.72 4.92
CA TYR A 192 7.27 14.18 4.03
C TYR A 192 6.86 14.32 2.56
N CYS A 193 5.64 13.90 2.20
CA CYS A 193 5.12 14.05 0.84
C CYS A 193 5.11 15.53 0.40
N LYS A 194 4.62 16.42 1.26
CA LYS A 194 4.59 17.85 0.97
C LYS A 194 5.98 18.40 0.67
N THR A 195 6.97 18.14 1.54
CA THR A 195 8.36 18.63 1.38
C THR A 195 9.03 18.10 0.10
N ARG A 196 8.65 16.90 -0.36
CA ARG A 196 9.24 16.30 -1.56
C ARG A 196 8.56 16.77 -2.86
N LEU A 197 7.34 17.30 -2.79
CA LEU A 197 6.57 17.79 -3.93
C LEU A 197 6.71 19.31 -4.14
N GLU A 198 7.20 20.05 -3.16
CA GLU A 198 7.56 21.49 -3.22
C GLU A 198 8.97 21.69 -3.79
#